data_7f56758e7e0d04440872511cd568d215
#
_entry.id   7f56758e7e0d04440872511cd568d215
#
_cell.length_a   1.000
_cell.length_b   1.000
_cell.length_c   1.000
_cell.angle_alpha   90.00
_cell.angle_beta   90.00
_cell.angle_gamma   90.00
#
_symmetry.space_group_name_H-M   'P 1'
#
loop_
_entity.id
_entity.type
_entity.pdbx_description
1 polymer ?
#
loop_
_entity_poly.entity_id
_entity_poly.type
_entity_poly.pdbx_seq_one_letter_code
_entity_poly.pdbx_strand_id
1 'polypeptide(L)'
;MVIVNITDIDPKIATRANIQGLSPEALANKYIDELYTDLLSCGITNTFNFVRVSDYVKTAAKLVARLLERKLAYSRNGNIYLDTTTLRSYGKLSQLSVKDLDNRRLDIGPGKLNPRDILIWNASDEFGQKYDDKILGSGIPWWHMQDTSVVMSNFNGIYDIHGGAKELIYPHHESLLAQLEVLTSTPSPIRYWTHVGLVNIKGNKMSNSEGNTIRIRDALKRYNSNTLRLYFFSQHYREPLAFSQSKLHKFEIIDKTISNTMANVLSRRESNNGSKLLAKFIQYIEDDFNTPPALHLLIDTARSHNAVNDLKNMVNIFGLRY
;
A
#
# COMPACT_ATOMS: atom_id res chain seq x y z
N MET A 1 -8.22 12.61 5.24
CA MET A 1 -8.91 11.50 4.54
C MET A 1 -7.85 10.52 4.07
N VAL A 2 -8.04 9.21 4.29
CA VAL A 2 -7.16 8.15 3.79
C VAL A 2 -7.95 7.32 2.77
N ILE A 3 -7.39 7.10 1.59
CA ILE A 3 -7.98 6.27 0.54
C ILE A 3 -7.07 5.07 0.29
N VAL A 4 -7.69 3.91 0.16
CA VAL A 4 -7.02 2.67 -0.27
C VAL A 4 -7.75 2.18 -1.52
N ASN A 5 -7.06 2.14 -2.64
CA ASN A 5 -7.63 1.64 -3.88
C ASN A 5 -7.66 0.11 -3.89
N ILE A 6 -8.75 -0.43 -4.42
CA ILE A 6 -8.93 -1.85 -4.68
C ILE A 6 -8.83 -2.05 -6.19
N THR A 7 -7.80 -2.74 -6.62
CA THR A 7 -7.61 -3.12 -8.02
C THR A 7 -8.53 -4.31 -8.33
N ASP A 8 -9.73 -4.01 -8.82
CA ASP A 8 -10.75 -4.97 -9.20
C ASP A 8 -10.85 -5.18 -10.72
N ILE A 9 -10.01 -4.48 -11.48
CA ILE A 9 -9.80 -4.65 -12.93
C ILE A 9 -8.33 -5.00 -13.17
N ASP A 10 -8.06 -6.27 -13.45
CA ASP A 10 -6.71 -6.75 -13.79
C ASP A 10 -6.83 -8.04 -14.60
N PRO A 11 -5.97 -8.26 -15.62
CA PRO A 11 -5.93 -9.50 -16.39
C PRO A 11 -5.87 -10.77 -15.55
N LYS A 12 -5.13 -10.71 -14.43
CA LYS A 12 -4.98 -11.83 -13.50
C LYS A 12 -6.29 -12.19 -12.82
N ILE A 13 -7.15 -11.20 -12.57
CA ILE A 13 -8.49 -11.44 -12.01
C ILE A 13 -9.33 -12.21 -13.01
N ALA A 14 -9.38 -11.75 -14.27
CA ALA A 14 -10.13 -12.41 -15.33
C ALA A 14 -9.67 -13.85 -15.56
N THR A 15 -8.35 -14.07 -15.67
CA THR A 15 -7.76 -15.41 -15.82
C THR A 15 -8.14 -16.31 -14.65
N ARG A 16 -8.02 -15.82 -13.41
CA ARG A 16 -8.31 -16.61 -12.22
C ARG A 16 -9.80 -16.87 -12.04
N ALA A 17 -10.64 -15.91 -12.39
CA ALA A 17 -12.10 -16.07 -12.39
C ALA A 17 -12.54 -17.19 -13.34
N ASN A 18 -11.99 -17.18 -14.57
CA ASN A 18 -12.25 -18.22 -15.56
C ASN A 18 -11.87 -19.61 -15.05
N ILE A 19 -10.69 -19.77 -14.43
CA ILE A 19 -10.25 -21.05 -13.82
C ILE A 19 -11.23 -21.52 -12.72
N GLN A 20 -11.86 -20.59 -11.99
CA GLN A 20 -12.78 -20.89 -10.90
C GLN A 20 -14.26 -20.96 -11.33
N GLY A 21 -14.57 -20.76 -12.60
CA GLY A 21 -15.96 -20.73 -13.11
C GLY A 21 -16.77 -19.54 -12.56
N LEU A 22 -16.09 -18.42 -12.23
CA LEU A 22 -16.70 -17.20 -11.70
C LEU A 22 -16.61 -16.05 -12.70
N SER A 23 -17.45 -15.05 -12.55
CA SER A 23 -17.20 -13.78 -13.21
C SER A 23 -16.04 -13.03 -12.52
N PRO A 24 -15.27 -12.18 -13.23
CA PRO A 24 -14.22 -11.35 -12.63
C PRO A 24 -14.73 -10.51 -11.45
N GLU A 25 -15.93 -9.95 -11.56
CA GLU A 25 -16.58 -9.18 -10.51
C GLU A 25 -16.91 -10.03 -9.28
N ALA A 26 -17.46 -11.23 -9.46
CA ALA A 26 -17.76 -12.14 -8.34
C ALA A 26 -16.47 -12.54 -7.60
N LEU A 27 -15.38 -12.79 -8.34
CA LEU A 27 -14.10 -13.10 -7.75
C LEU A 27 -13.52 -11.90 -6.98
N ALA A 28 -13.59 -10.70 -7.54
CA ALA A 28 -13.14 -9.46 -6.87
C ALA A 28 -13.94 -9.24 -5.59
N ASN A 29 -15.28 -9.32 -5.63
CA ASN A 29 -16.14 -9.17 -4.45
C ASN A 29 -15.76 -10.14 -3.34
N LYS A 30 -15.56 -11.42 -3.66
CA LYS A 30 -15.12 -12.42 -2.69
C LYS A 30 -13.84 -12.00 -1.95
N TYR A 31 -12.82 -11.53 -2.68
CA TYR A 31 -11.57 -11.13 -2.05
C TYR A 31 -11.66 -9.78 -1.31
N ILE A 32 -12.55 -8.90 -1.73
CA ILE A 32 -12.85 -7.65 -1.01
C ILE A 32 -13.48 -7.98 0.35
N ASP A 33 -14.47 -8.87 0.40
CA ASP A 33 -15.11 -9.31 1.65
C ASP A 33 -14.10 -10.00 2.59
N GLU A 34 -13.20 -10.81 2.02
CA GLU A 34 -12.12 -11.44 2.76
C GLU A 34 -11.15 -10.39 3.34
N LEU A 35 -10.79 -9.36 2.57
CA LEU A 35 -9.92 -8.26 3.03
C LEU A 35 -10.56 -7.50 4.19
N TYR A 36 -11.84 -7.12 4.06
CA TYR A 36 -12.56 -6.43 5.14
C TYR A 36 -12.59 -7.27 6.42
N THR A 37 -12.86 -8.55 6.30
CA THR A 37 -12.87 -9.48 7.44
C THR A 37 -11.50 -9.56 8.11
N ASP A 38 -10.43 -9.66 7.34
CA ASP A 38 -9.05 -9.71 7.85
C ASP A 38 -8.67 -8.39 8.57
N LEU A 39 -9.03 -7.24 7.99
CA LEU A 39 -8.76 -5.93 8.59
C LEU A 39 -9.53 -5.74 9.92
N LEU A 40 -10.82 -6.07 9.93
CA LEU A 40 -11.64 -6.03 11.15
C LEU A 40 -11.06 -6.93 12.24
N SER A 41 -10.64 -8.15 11.88
CA SER A 41 -10.00 -9.10 12.81
C SER A 41 -8.67 -8.59 13.37
N CYS A 42 -7.95 -7.76 12.61
CA CYS A 42 -6.77 -7.04 13.08
C CYS A 42 -7.08 -5.78 13.86
N GLY A 43 -8.36 -5.45 14.07
CA GLY A 43 -8.75 -4.22 14.75
C GLY A 43 -8.54 -2.96 13.92
N ILE A 44 -8.42 -3.06 12.62
CA ILE A 44 -8.34 -1.93 11.69
C ILE A 44 -9.77 -1.62 11.24
N THR A 45 -10.37 -0.61 11.86
CA THR A 45 -11.78 -0.24 11.64
C THR A 45 -11.89 1.22 11.24
N ASN A 46 -12.71 1.52 10.23
CA ASN A 46 -13.17 2.87 9.85
C ASN A 46 -12.07 3.92 9.60
N THR A 47 -10.83 3.49 9.36
CA THR A 47 -9.70 4.40 9.16
C THR A 47 -9.50 4.74 7.67
N PHE A 48 -10.07 3.93 6.78
CA PHE A 48 -9.83 4.02 5.33
C PHE A 48 -11.14 4.09 4.55
N ASN A 49 -11.13 4.87 3.47
CA ASN A 49 -12.12 4.79 2.41
C ASN A 49 -11.57 3.87 1.32
N PHE A 50 -12.13 2.67 1.22
CA PHE A 50 -11.82 1.76 0.12
C PHE A 50 -12.58 2.18 -1.12
N VAL A 51 -11.87 2.31 -2.23
CA VAL A 51 -12.45 2.68 -3.52
C VAL A 51 -12.07 1.66 -4.58
N ARG A 52 -13.01 1.31 -5.44
CA ARG A 52 -12.77 0.38 -6.55
C ARG A 52 -12.25 1.14 -7.76
N VAL A 53 -11.20 0.68 -8.40
CA VAL A 53 -10.68 1.33 -9.59
C VAL A 53 -11.66 1.23 -10.77
N SER A 54 -12.57 0.25 -10.77
CA SER A 54 -13.65 0.14 -11.76
C SER A 54 -14.59 1.36 -11.77
N ASP A 55 -14.80 2.00 -10.63
CA ASP A 55 -15.64 3.20 -10.51
C ASP A 55 -15.01 4.43 -11.19
N TYR A 56 -13.70 4.38 -11.45
CA TYR A 56 -12.92 5.50 -11.99
C TYR A 56 -12.52 5.35 -13.47
N VAL A 57 -13.00 4.32 -14.17
CA VAL A 57 -12.63 4.06 -15.58
C VAL A 57 -12.97 5.25 -16.48
N LYS A 58 -14.14 5.85 -16.29
CA LYS A 58 -14.53 7.06 -17.06
C LYS A 58 -13.62 8.27 -16.80
N THR A 59 -13.15 8.42 -15.55
CA THR A 59 -12.15 9.44 -15.22
C THR A 59 -10.82 9.11 -15.87
N ALA A 60 -10.37 7.87 -15.80
CA ALA A 60 -9.14 7.41 -16.45
C ALA A 60 -9.17 7.70 -17.96
N ALA A 61 -10.28 7.36 -18.65
CA ALA A 61 -10.42 7.62 -20.07
C ALA A 61 -10.28 9.12 -20.40
N LYS A 62 -10.92 10.01 -19.62
CA LYS A 62 -10.76 11.46 -19.78
C LYS A 62 -9.34 11.94 -19.59
N LEU A 63 -8.62 11.38 -18.62
CA LEU A 63 -7.23 11.73 -18.35
C LEU A 63 -6.30 11.26 -19.49
N VAL A 64 -6.53 10.05 -20.01
CA VAL A 64 -5.78 9.51 -21.17
C VAL A 64 -6.04 10.37 -22.39
N ALA A 65 -7.29 10.73 -22.71
CA ALA A 65 -7.61 11.62 -23.83
C ALA A 65 -6.89 12.97 -23.70
N ARG A 66 -6.87 13.56 -22.50
CA ARG A 66 -6.14 14.81 -22.23
C ARG A 66 -4.62 14.68 -22.45
N LEU A 67 -4.03 13.55 -22.13
CA LEU A 67 -2.60 13.30 -22.38
C LEU A 67 -2.32 13.18 -23.89
N LEU A 68 -3.21 12.54 -24.65
CA LEU A 68 -3.14 12.48 -26.12
C LEU A 68 -3.24 13.86 -26.75
N GLU A 69 -4.23 14.67 -26.37
CA GLU A 69 -4.44 16.05 -26.85
C GLU A 69 -3.19 16.92 -26.61
N ARG A 70 -2.53 16.73 -25.47
CA ARG A 70 -1.30 17.45 -25.10
C ARG A 70 -0.03 16.88 -25.76
N LYS A 71 -0.17 15.85 -26.60
CA LYS A 71 0.96 15.15 -27.26
C LYS A 71 1.99 14.59 -26.27
N LEU A 72 1.54 14.23 -25.06
CA LEU A 72 2.34 13.56 -24.04
C LEU A 72 2.17 12.04 -24.10
N ALA A 73 1.18 11.58 -24.86
CA ALA A 73 0.90 10.17 -25.08
C ALA A 73 0.68 9.92 -26.58
N TYR A 74 0.83 8.67 -26.99
CA TYR A 74 0.60 8.24 -28.37
C TYR A 74 -0.16 6.91 -28.40
N SER A 75 -0.93 6.69 -29.46
CA SER A 75 -1.64 5.44 -29.71
C SER A 75 -0.86 4.55 -30.68
N ARG A 76 -0.77 3.26 -30.37
CA ARG A 76 -0.18 2.25 -31.27
C ARG A 76 -0.80 0.87 -31.03
N ASN A 77 -1.28 0.26 -32.11
CA ASN A 77 -1.94 -1.06 -32.08
C ASN A 77 -3.13 -1.10 -31.07
N GLY A 78 -3.90 -0.01 -30.99
CA GLY A 78 -5.02 0.15 -30.06
C GLY A 78 -4.61 0.50 -28.63
N ASN A 79 -3.38 0.24 -28.22
CA ASN A 79 -2.85 0.64 -26.92
C ASN A 79 -2.43 2.11 -26.88
N ILE A 80 -2.48 2.73 -25.69
CA ILE A 80 -2.02 4.11 -25.52
C ILE A 80 -0.90 4.12 -24.48
N TYR A 81 0.19 4.78 -24.85
CA TYR A 81 1.40 4.89 -24.05
C TYR A 81 1.70 6.34 -23.72
N LEU A 82 2.10 6.61 -22.49
CA LEU A 82 2.69 7.88 -22.09
C LEU A 82 4.14 7.91 -22.60
N ASP A 83 4.49 8.95 -23.34
CA ASP A 83 5.83 9.16 -23.89
C ASP A 83 6.77 9.72 -22.81
N THR A 84 7.57 8.85 -22.24
CA THR A 84 8.49 9.22 -21.16
C THR A 84 9.63 10.13 -21.61
N THR A 85 9.90 10.25 -22.92
CA THR A 85 10.92 11.17 -23.45
C THR A 85 10.50 12.63 -23.32
N THR A 86 9.19 12.89 -23.21
CA THR A 86 8.62 14.23 -23.00
C THR A 86 8.65 14.66 -21.53
N LEU A 87 8.96 13.74 -20.61
CA LEU A 87 8.89 13.93 -19.16
C LEU A 87 10.29 14.21 -18.58
N ARG A 88 10.59 15.48 -18.29
CA ARG A 88 11.92 15.92 -17.84
C ARG A 88 12.38 15.29 -16.52
N SER A 89 11.45 14.93 -15.65
CA SER A 89 11.71 14.45 -14.28
C SER A 89 11.49 12.94 -14.11
N TYR A 90 11.27 12.19 -15.19
CA TYR A 90 11.06 10.75 -15.09
C TYR A 90 12.32 10.04 -14.58
N GLY A 91 12.18 9.26 -13.52
CA GLY A 91 13.28 8.60 -12.81
C GLY A 91 13.70 9.29 -11.51
N LYS A 92 13.12 10.46 -11.16
CA LYS A 92 13.52 11.22 -9.97
C LYS A 92 13.13 10.54 -8.65
N LEU A 93 12.01 9.83 -8.59
CA LEU A 93 11.57 9.11 -7.39
C LEU A 93 12.42 7.87 -7.17
N SER A 94 12.64 7.10 -8.21
CA SER A 94 13.42 5.86 -8.18
C SER A 94 14.91 6.10 -8.13
N GLN A 95 15.38 7.31 -8.46
CA GLN A 95 16.80 7.67 -8.59
C GLN A 95 17.57 6.78 -9.57
N LEU A 96 16.86 6.23 -10.55
CA LEU A 96 17.45 5.37 -11.59
C LEU A 96 18.00 6.20 -12.73
N SER A 97 19.15 5.79 -13.27
CA SER A 97 19.67 6.36 -14.51
C SER A 97 18.78 5.98 -15.71
N VAL A 98 18.83 6.76 -16.79
CA VAL A 98 18.10 6.44 -18.04
C VAL A 98 18.40 5.03 -18.52
N LYS A 99 19.67 4.60 -18.45
CA LYS A 99 20.11 3.25 -18.81
C LYS A 99 19.44 2.17 -17.94
N ASP A 100 19.31 2.43 -16.63
CA ASP A 100 18.67 1.47 -15.72
C ASP A 100 17.16 1.42 -15.96
N LEU A 101 16.53 2.57 -16.24
CA LEU A 101 15.13 2.63 -16.62
C LEU A 101 14.83 1.84 -17.88
N ASP A 102 15.68 1.95 -18.91
CA ASP A 102 15.53 1.23 -20.19
C ASP A 102 15.76 -0.28 -20.04
N ASN A 103 16.63 -0.69 -19.13
CA ASN A 103 16.95 -2.09 -18.86
C ASN A 103 15.94 -2.80 -17.94
N ARG A 104 15.20 -2.04 -17.13
CA ARG A 104 14.15 -2.61 -16.28
C ARG A 104 12.89 -2.81 -17.09
N ARG A 105 12.49 -4.06 -17.21
CA ARG A 105 11.28 -4.43 -17.94
C ARG A 105 10.06 -3.84 -17.25
N LEU A 106 9.44 -2.88 -17.92
CA LEU A 106 8.08 -2.42 -17.67
C LEU A 106 7.08 -3.38 -18.31
N ASP A 107 5.82 -3.00 -18.30
CA ASP A 107 4.77 -3.75 -18.98
C ASP A 107 5.18 -4.19 -20.38
N ILE A 108 4.86 -5.42 -20.72
CA ILE A 108 5.07 -5.95 -22.07
C ILE A 108 4.02 -5.32 -22.96
N GLY A 109 4.40 -4.30 -23.72
CA GLY A 109 3.52 -3.66 -24.70
C GLY A 109 4.10 -3.79 -26.09
N PRO A 110 3.50 -4.58 -27.00
CA PRO A 110 3.87 -4.52 -28.39
C PRO A 110 3.55 -3.11 -28.93
N GLY A 111 4.57 -2.38 -29.36
CA GLY A 111 4.36 -1.06 -29.94
C GLY A 111 4.89 0.13 -29.15
N LYS A 112 5.60 -0.06 -28.05
CA LYS A 112 6.33 1.03 -27.41
C LYS A 112 7.36 1.64 -28.33
N LEU A 113 7.45 2.97 -28.38
CA LEU A 113 8.51 3.69 -29.07
C LEU A 113 9.82 3.65 -28.29
N ASN A 114 9.72 3.71 -26.96
CA ASN A 114 10.86 3.58 -26.05
C ASN A 114 10.57 2.50 -25.00
N PRO A 115 11.57 1.73 -24.54
CA PRO A 115 11.37 0.66 -23.58
C PRO A 115 10.71 1.13 -22.28
N ARG A 116 11.00 2.35 -21.82
CA ARG A 116 10.49 2.96 -20.58
C ARG A 116 9.12 3.61 -20.71
N ASP A 117 8.52 3.69 -21.92
CA ASP A 117 7.19 4.28 -22.08
C ASP A 117 6.15 3.48 -21.30
N ILE A 118 5.17 4.19 -20.75
CA ILE A 118 4.22 3.66 -19.79
C ILE A 118 2.91 3.35 -20.50
N LEU A 119 2.46 2.08 -20.44
CA LEU A 119 1.12 1.73 -20.87
C LEU A 119 0.10 2.40 -19.94
N ILE A 120 -0.85 3.16 -20.51
CA ILE A 120 -1.90 3.87 -19.75
C ILE A 120 -3.31 3.44 -20.12
N TRP A 121 -3.50 2.91 -21.36
CA TRP A 121 -4.75 2.29 -21.82
C TRP A 121 -4.43 1.03 -22.59
N ASN A 122 -5.05 -0.08 -22.22
CA ASN A 122 -4.81 -1.38 -22.82
C ASN A 122 -6.05 -1.86 -23.58
N ALA A 123 -5.90 -2.07 -24.89
CA ALA A 123 -6.94 -2.54 -25.80
C ALA A 123 -7.00 -4.07 -25.95
N SER A 124 -6.14 -4.85 -25.26
CA SER A 124 -6.08 -6.31 -25.41
C SER A 124 -7.41 -6.99 -25.05
N ASP A 125 -7.75 -8.04 -25.81
CA ASP A 125 -8.96 -8.83 -25.61
C ASP A 125 -8.87 -9.85 -24.46
N GLU A 126 -7.70 -10.01 -23.87
CA GLU A 126 -7.43 -11.06 -22.89
C GLU A 126 -8.15 -10.88 -21.54
N PHE A 127 -8.85 -9.76 -21.33
CA PHE A 127 -9.26 -9.33 -19.97
C PHE A 127 -10.74 -9.55 -19.62
N GLY A 128 -11.58 -10.00 -20.56
CA GLY A 128 -13.00 -10.28 -20.30
C GLY A 128 -13.85 -9.10 -19.80
N GLN A 129 -13.21 -7.96 -19.46
CA GLN A 129 -13.83 -6.71 -19.07
C GLN A 129 -13.23 -5.60 -19.92
N LYS A 130 -14.05 -5.01 -20.79
CA LYS A 130 -13.66 -3.85 -21.60
C LYS A 130 -14.67 -2.74 -21.39
N TYR A 131 -14.17 -1.54 -21.52
CA TYR A 131 -14.97 -0.32 -21.52
C TYR A 131 -14.82 0.33 -22.87
N ASP A 132 -15.95 0.63 -23.51
CA ASP A 132 -15.97 1.33 -24.78
C ASP A 132 -15.90 2.84 -24.56
N ASP A 133 -14.88 3.46 -25.10
CA ASP A 133 -14.72 4.90 -25.13
C ASP A 133 -14.70 5.40 -26.58
N LYS A 134 -15.35 6.51 -26.85
CA LYS A 134 -15.50 7.06 -28.23
C LYS A 134 -14.18 7.57 -28.80
N ILE A 135 -13.23 7.97 -27.95
CA ILE A 135 -11.94 8.54 -28.36
C ILE A 135 -10.84 7.47 -28.32
N LEU A 136 -10.81 6.67 -27.24
CA LEU A 136 -9.74 5.71 -26.97
C LEU A 136 -10.00 4.35 -27.60
N GLY A 137 -11.25 4.06 -27.99
CA GLY A 137 -11.69 2.73 -28.37
C GLY A 137 -11.94 1.81 -27.17
N SER A 138 -12.19 0.53 -27.45
CA SER A 138 -12.46 -0.48 -26.43
C SER A 138 -11.17 -0.86 -25.69
N GLY A 139 -11.18 -0.84 -24.35
CA GLY A 139 -10.01 -1.16 -23.55
C GLY A 139 -10.23 -0.97 -22.06
N ILE A 140 -9.14 -1.06 -21.30
CA ILE A 140 -9.11 -0.78 -19.85
C ILE A 140 -7.97 0.17 -19.51
N PRO A 141 -8.14 1.04 -18.49
CA PRO A 141 -7.01 1.79 -17.96
C PRO A 141 -5.99 0.81 -17.34
N TRP A 142 -4.71 1.01 -17.68
CA TRP A 142 -3.67 0.19 -17.09
C TRP A 142 -3.42 0.60 -15.65
N TRP A 143 -2.90 -0.30 -14.83
CA TRP A 143 -2.83 -0.15 -13.36
C TRP A 143 -2.19 1.15 -12.86
N HIS A 144 -1.24 1.74 -13.61
CA HIS A 144 -0.68 3.05 -13.26
C HIS A 144 -1.70 4.19 -13.44
N MET A 145 -2.53 4.13 -14.50
CA MET A 145 -3.58 5.10 -14.77
C MET A 145 -4.78 4.91 -13.83
N GLN A 146 -5.01 3.69 -13.35
CA GLN A 146 -6.05 3.41 -12.34
C GLN A 146 -5.80 4.25 -11.09
N ASP A 147 -4.59 4.17 -10.51
CA ASP A 147 -4.23 4.96 -9.32
C ASP A 147 -4.28 6.45 -9.60
N THR A 148 -3.77 6.89 -10.76
CA THR A 148 -3.85 8.29 -11.17
C THR A 148 -5.28 8.78 -11.21
N SER A 149 -6.23 7.99 -11.72
CA SER A 149 -7.64 8.37 -11.81
C SER A 149 -8.30 8.50 -10.43
N VAL A 150 -7.97 7.63 -9.49
CA VAL A 150 -8.41 7.70 -8.10
C VAL A 150 -7.89 8.98 -7.43
N VAL A 151 -6.59 9.24 -7.55
CA VAL A 151 -5.94 10.41 -6.96
C VAL A 151 -6.46 11.72 -7.55
N MET A 152 -6.62 11.79 -8.87
CA MET A 152 -7.17 12.97 -9.54
C MET A 152 -8.62 13.25 -9.11
N SER A 153 -9.42 12.22 -8.92
CA SER A 153 -10.83 12.38 -8.52
C SER A 153 -11.00 12.80 -7.06
N ASN A 154 -10.15 12.31 -6.16
CA ASN A 154 -10.37 12.50 -4.73
C ASN A 154 -9.51 13.62 -4.12
N PHE A 155 -8.38 13.97 -4.76
CA PHE A 155 -7.40 14.93 -4.25
C PHE A 155 -7.02 16.01 -5.28
N ASN A 156 -7.67 16.05 -6.45
CA ASN A 156 -7.25 16.89 -7.58
C ASN A 156 -5.76 16.68 -7.97
N GLY A 157 -5.23 15.51 -7.69
CA GLY A 157 -3.86 15.14 -8.03
C GLY A 157 -2.77 15.66 -7.07
N ILE A 158 -3.12 16.40 -6.02
CA ILE A 158 -2.16 16.98 -5.06
C ILE A 158 -2.55 16.56 -3.64
N TYR A 159 -1.63 15.90 -2.92
CA TYR A 159 -1.90 15.40 -1.57
C TYR A 159 -0.62 15.18 -0.75
N ASP A 160 -0.79 14.89 0.54
CA ASP A 160 0.34 14.88 1.48
C ASP A 160 1.16 13.60 1.41
N ILE A 161 0.53 12.41 1.51
CA ILE A 161 1.25 11.14 1.71
C ILE A 161 0.78 10.10 0.71
N HIS A 162 1.73 9.45 0.02
CA HIS A 162 1.49 8.23 -0.75
C HIS A 162 2.30 7.07 -0.17
N GLY A 163 1.65 5.93 0.02
CA GLY A 163 2.27 4.75 0.61
C GLY A 163 2.14 3.50 -0.25
N GLY A 164 3.12 2.62 -0.16
CA GLY A 164 3.09 1.31 -0.81
C GLY A 164 4.33 0.47 -0.50
N ALA A 165 4.48 -0.67 -1.15
CA ALA A 165 5.64 -1.51 -0.99
C ALA A 165 6.88 -0.91 -1.69
N LYS A 166 8.08 -1.15 -1.15
CA LYS A 166 9.36 -0.68 -1.70
C LYS A 166 9.56 -1.10 -3.16
N GLU A 167 9.05 -2.26 -3.56
CA GLU A 167 9.12 -2.75 -4.94
C GLU A 167 8.25 -1.94 -5.92
N LEU A 168 7.27 -1.17 -5.43
CA LEU A 168 6.42 -0.32 -6.25
C LEU A 168 7.07 1.02 -6.61
N ILE A 169 8.20 1.39 -6.01
CA ILE A 169 8.90 2.64 -6.33
C ILE A 169 9.06 2.75 -7.85
N TYR A 170 9.57 1.69 -8.47
CA TYR A 170 9.67 1.58 -9.92
C TYR A 170 9.11 0.24 -10.40
N PRO A 171 8.23 0.22 -11.42
CA PRO A 171 7.83 1.37 -12.26
C PRO A 171 6.60 2.14 -11.74
N HIS A 172 5.85 1.62 -10.78
CA HIS A 172 4.48 2.02 -10.49
C HIS A 172 4.37 3.43 -9.93
N HIS A 173 5.05 3.72 -8.83
CA HIS A 173 5.00 5.05 -8.19
C HIS A 173 5.73 6.12 -9.01
N GLU A 174 6.81 5.77 -9.70
CA GLU A 174 7.45 6.66 -10.66
C GLU A 174 6.49 7.05 -11.78
N SER A 175 5.74 6.08 -12.31
CA SER A 175 4.74 6.31 -13.35
C SER A 175 3.57 7.16 -12.84
N LEU A 176 3.08 6.91 -11.62
CA LEU A 176 2.04 7.72 -10.98
C LEU A 176 2.51 9.17 -10.83
N LEU A 177 3.70 9.38 -10.28
CA LEU A 177 4.28 10.70 -10.09
C LEU A 177 4.38 11.47 -11.41
N ALA A 178 4.93 10.83 -12.44
CA ALA A 178 5.07 11.41 -13.77
C ALA A 178 3.72 11.84 -14.38
N GLN A 179 2.70 10.99 -14.26
CA GLN A 179 1.35 11.30 -14.72
C GLN A 179 0.74 12.49 -13.96
N LEU A 180 0.88 12.51 -12.63
CA LEU A 180 0.36 13.60 -11.82
C LEU A 180 1.05 14.93 -12.12
N GLU A 181 2.36 14.94 -12.31
CA GLU A 181 3.11 16.15 -12.65
C GLU A 181 2.62 16.81 -13.93
N VAL A 182 2.41 16.01 -14.98
CA VAL A 182 1.93 16.56 -16.25
C VAL A 182 0.44 16.91 -16.23
N LEU A 183 -0.37 16.20 -15.46
CA LEU A 183 -1.81 16.46 -15.35
C LEU A 183 -2.13 17.68 -14.49
N THR A 184 -1.37 17.89 -13.40
CA THR A 184 -1.58 19.01 -12.48
C THR A 184 -0.72 20.22 -12.80
N SER A 185 0.31 20.07 -13.64
CA SER A 185 1.36 21.07 -13.89
C SER A 185 2.11 21.47 -12.61
N THR A 186 2.20 20.57 -11.63
CA THR A 186 2.83 20.77 -10.33
C THR A 186 4.07 19.87 -10.23
N PRO A 187 5.27 20.38 -9.92
CA PRO A 187 6.51 19.60 -9.97
C PRO A 187 6.72 18.64 -8.79
N SER A 188 5.87 18.60 -7.80
CA SER A 188 5.92 17.67 -6.68
C SER A 188 4.51 17.57 -6.06
N PRO A 189 3.60 16.88 -6.75
CA PRO A 189 2.20 16.82 -6.31
C PRO A 189 1.99 15.97 -5.05
N ILE A 190 2.99 15.18 -4.65
CA ILE A 190 3.00 14.34 -3.46
C ILE A 190 4.13 14.81 -2.56
N ARG A 191 3.82 15.17 -1.29
CA ARG A 191 4.81 15.71 -0.35
C ARG A 191 5.72 14.65 0.23
N TYR A 192 5.14 13.51 0.63
CA TYR A 192 5.86 12.43 1.31
C TYR A 192 5.56 11.08 0.69
N TRP A 193 6.61 10.29 0.50
CA TRP A 193 6.51 8.91 0.03
C TRP A 193 6.90 7.97 1.16
N THR A 194 6.02 7.02 1.46
CA THR A 194 6.28 5.98 2.46
C THR A 194 6.32 4.62 1.77
N HIS A 195 7.48 3.95 1.84
CA HIS A 195 7.67 2.66 1.22
C HIS A 195 8.00 1.60 2.26
N VAL A 196 7.14 0.60 2.40
CA VAL A 196 7.31 -0.48 3.36
C VAL A 196 8.20 -1.59 2.82
N GLY A 197 9.06 -2.12 3.68
CA GLY A 197 9.88 -3.30 3.40
C GLY A 197 9.03 -4.55 3.18
N LEU A 198 9.60 -5.54 2.51
CA LEU A 198 8.93 -6.80 2.21
C LEU A 198 8.98 -7.76 3.39
N VAL A 199 7.96 -8.60 3.52
CA VAL A 199 8.01 -9.75 4.43
C VAL A 199 8.72 -10.90 3.72
N ASN A 200 9.76 -11.45 4.35
CA ASN A 200 10.53 -12.57 3.84
C ASN A 200 10.30 -13.82 4.68
N ILE A 201 10.24 -14.99 4.02
CA ILE A 201 10.14 -16.30 4.64
C ILE A 201 11.37 -17.12 4.21
N LYS A 202 12.17 -17.54 5.16
CA LYS A 202 13.41 -18.32 4.89
C LYS A 202 14.32 -17.67 3.84
N GLY A 203 14.42 -16.33 3.88
CA GLY A 203 15.25 -15.56 2.94
C GLY A 203 14.57 -15.19 1.62
N ASN A 204 13.44 -15.79 1.27
CA ASN A 204 12.69 -15.48 0.05
C ASN A 204 11.54 -14.52 0.34
N LYS A 205 11.17 -13.69 -0.65
CA LYS A 205 9.99 -12.84 -0.57
C LYS A 205 8.73 -13.67 -0.32
N MET A 206 7.89 -13.23 0.62
CA MET A 206 6.55 -13.81 0.76
C MET A 206 5.65 -13.32 -0.37
N SER A 207 5.23 -14.22 -1.25
CA SER A 207 4.36 -13.88 -2.38
C SER A 207 3.51 -15.08 -2.82
N ASN A 208 2.39 -14.77 -3.49
CA ASN A 208 1.52 -15.81 -4.05
C ASN A 208 2.21 -16.60 -5.18
N SER A 209 3.10 -15.97 -5.95
CA SER A 209 3.88 -16.63 -7.01
C SER A 209 4.85 -17.67 -6.48
N GLU A 210 5.40 -17.43 -5.29
CA GLU A 210 6.31 -18.37 -4.58
C GLU A 210 5.55 -19.44 -3.79
N GLY A 211 4.22 -19.35 -3.68
CA GLY A 211 3.40 -20.31 -2.94
C GLY A 211 3.66 -20.34 -1.43
N ASN A 212 4.37 -19.33 -0.89
CA ASN A 212 4.79 -19.26 0.51
C ASN A 212 3.98 -18.23 1.33
N THR A 213 2.84 -17.77 0.82
CA THR A 213 2.03 -16.74 1.48
C THR A 213 1.36 -17.27 2.74
N ILE A 214 1.51 -16.52 3.84
CA ILE A 214 0.76 -16.71 5.08
C ILE A 214 -0.31 -15.64 5.13
N ARG A 215 -1.57 -16.04 5.10
CA ARG A 215 -2.70 -15.09 5.20
C ARG A 215 -2.86 -14.62 6.63
N ILE A 216 -3.30 -13.39 6.82
CA ILE A 216 -3.57 -12.82 8.14
C ILE A 216 -4.54 -13.70 8.92
N ARG A 217 -5.64 -14.14 8.31
CA ARG A 217 -6.62 -15.05 8.92
C ARG A 217 -6.03 -16.37 9.41
N ASP A 218 -4.99 -16.89 8.74
CA ASP A 218 -4.33 -18.12 9.15
C ASP A 218 -3.36 -17.87 10.32
N ALA A 219 -2.72 -16.72 10.37
CA ALA A 219 -1.92 -16.29 11.51
C ALA A 219 -2.82 -16.04 12.74
N LEU A 220 -4.00 -15.42 12.56
CA LEU A 220 -4.97 -15.14 13.62
C LEU A 220 -5.63 -16.40 14.23
N LYS A 221 -5.57 -17.56 13.57
CA LYS A 221 -5.96 -18.84 14.20
C LYS A 221 -5.06 -19.25 15.36
N ARG A 222 -3.82 -18.73 15.40
CA ARG A 222 -2.79 -19.10 16.40
C ARG A 222 -2.39 -17.94 17.31
N TYR A 223 -2.43 -16.72 16.80
CA TYR A 223 -1.99 -15.51 17.47
C TYR A 223 -3.11 -14.47 17.44
N ASN A 224 -3.20 -13.63 18.46
CA ASN A 224 -4.13 -12.52 18.43
C ASN A 224 -3.59 -11.33 17.63
N SER A 225 -4.42 -10.33 17.39
CA SER A 225 -4.08 -9.15 16.60
C SER A 225 -2.97 -8.30 17.24
N ASN A 226 -2.94 -8.20 18.58
CA ASN A 226 -1.89 -7.46 19.29
C ASN A 226 -0.51 -8.10 19.08
N THR A 227 -0.42 -9.43 19.17
CA THR A 227 0.82 -10.18 18.91
C THR A 227 1.36 -9.89 17.51
N LEU A 228 0.48 -9.89 16.49
CA LEU A 228 0.89 -9.56 15.12
C LEU A 228 1.37 -8.11 15.00
N ARG A 229 0.64 -7.14 15.61
CA ARG A 229 1.05 -5.72 15.60
C ARG A 229 2.40 -5.51 16.26
N LEU A 230 2.61 -6.06 17.46
CA LEU A 230 3.89 -5.99 18.18
C LEU A 230 5.04 -6.57 17.34
N TYR A 231 4.77 -7.68 16.65
CA TYR A 231 5.74 -8.30 15.77
C TYR A 231 6.09 -7.39 14.58
N PHE A 232 5.11 -6.78 13.92
CA PHE A 232 5.36 -5.84 12.83
C PHE A 232 6.11 -4.59 13.30
N PHE A 233 5.79 -4.05 14.48
CA PHE A 233 6.46 -2.89 15.06
C PHE A 233 7.89 -3.17 15.55
N SER A 234 8.29 -4.44 15.63
CA SER A 234 9.67 -4.82 16.02
C SER A 234 10.72 -4.52 14.97
N GLN A 235 10.31 -4.17 13.78
CA GLN A 235 11.17 -3.77 12.67
C GLN A 235 10.74 -2.41 12.14
N HIS A 236 11.71 -1.56 11.77
CA HIS A 236 11.37 -0.30 11.10
C HIS A 236 10.64 -0.60 9.78
N TYR A 237 9.57 0.12 9.47
CA TYR A 237 8.71 -0.19 8.32
C TYR A 237 9.44 -0.18 6.96
N ARG A 238 10.54 0.57 6.83
CA ARG A 238 11.34 0.61 5.60
C ARG A 238 12.20 -0.64 5.41
N GLU A 239 12.43 -1.41 6.47
CA GLU A 239 13.31 -2.57 6.44
C GLU A 239 12.53 -3.87 6.21
N PRO A 240 13.13 -4.85 5.53
CA PRO A 240 12.50 -6.15 5.35
C PRO A 240 12.24 -6.84 6.68
N LEU A 241 11.05 -7.41 6.85
CA LEU A 241 10.68 -8.22 8.01
C LEU A 241 10.88 -9.71 7.72
N ALA A 242 11.82 -10.35 8.41
CA ALA A 242 12.00 -11.81 8.31
C ALA A 242 10.94 -12.53 9.14
N PHE A 243 9.96 -13.16 8.50
CA PHE A 243 8.91 -13.91 9.18
C PHE A 243 9.50 -15.13 9.93
N SER A 244 9.12 -15.25 11.20
CA SER A 244 9.58 -16.34 12.07
C SER A 244 8.53 -16.68 13.11
N GLN A 245 8.09 -17.93 13.15
CA GLN A 245 7.16 -18.42 14.18
C GLN A 245 7.75 -18.30 15.60
N SER A 246 9.05 -18.51 15.76
CA SER A 246 9.73 -18.37 17.05
C SER A 246 9.73 -16.93 17.55
N LYS A 247 9.88 -15.95 16.63
CA LYS A 247 9.74 -14.53 16.98
C LYS A 247 8.29 -14.19 17.34
N LEU A 248 7.30 -14.68 16.60
CA LEU A 248 5.88 -14.47 16.93
C LEU A 248 5.55 -15.00 18.33
N HIS A 249 6.04 -16.18 18.68
CA HIS A 249 5.85 -16.73 20.05
C HIS A 249 6.46 -15.83 21.13
N LYS A 250 7.62 -15.22 20.89
CA LYS A 250 8.19 -14.23 21.83
C LYS A 250 7.26 -13.03 22.00
N PHE A 251 6.66 -12.53 20.90
CA PHE A 251 5.72 -11.42 20.98
C PHE A 251 4.37 -11.79 21.62
N GLU A 252 3.95 -13.05 21.54
CA GLU A 252 2.81 -13.55 22.30
C GLU A 252 3.06 -13.46 23.83
N ILE A 253 4.27 -13.79 24.27
CA ILE A 253 4.66 -13.65 25.70
C ILE A 253 4.68 -12.17 26.11
N ILE A 254 5.22 -11.30 25.26
CA ILE A 254 5.24 -9.84 25.47
C ILE A 254 3.81 -9.30 25.56
N ASP A 255 2.93 -9.69 24.65
CA ASP A 255 1.54 -9.31 24.65
C ASP A 255 0.82 -9.69 25.94
N LYS A 256 1.02 -10.92 26.43
CA LYS A 256 0.51 -11.39 27.74
C LYS A 256 1.05 -10.52 28.88
N THR A 257 2.31 -10.12 28.85
CA THR A 257 2.90 -9.24 29.88
C THR A 257 2.22 -7.88 29.88
N ILE A 258 2.04 -7.26 28.70
CA ILE A 258 1.35 -5.96 28.59
C ILE A 258 -0.11 -6.09 29.05
N SER A 259 -0.82 -7.13 28.61
CA SER A 259 -2.20 -7.42 29.00
C SER A 259 -2.38 -7.52 30.52
N ASN A 260 -1.52 -8.29 31.18
CA ASN A 260 -1.54 -8.45 32.63
C ASN A 260 -1.31 -7.12 33.37
N THR A 261 -0.37 -6.31 32.87
CA THR A 261 -0.14 -4.98 33.45
C THR A 261 -1.34 -4.07 33.24
N MET A 262 -1.93 -4.06 32.03
CA MET A 262 -3.12 -3.26 31.72
C MET A 262 -4.33 -3.66 32.59
N ALA A 263 -4.56 -4.95 32.81
CA ALA A 263 -5.64 -5.44 33.69
C ALA A 263 -5.48 -4.96 35.15
N ASN A 264 -4.25 -4.96 35.67
CA ASN A 264 -3.95 -4.48 37.04
C ASN A 264 -4.06 -2.95 37.19
N VAL A 265 -4.00 -2.24 36.08
CA VAL A 265 -4.00 -0.77 35.98
C VAL A 265 -5.41 -0.19 36.00
N LEU A 266 -6.41 -0.92 35.50
CA LEU A 266 -7.82 -0.46 35.52
C LEU A 266 -8.35 -0.19 36.95
N SER A 267 -7.67 -0.68 37.97
CA SER A 267 -8.02 -0.52 39.39
C SER A 267 -7.31 0.66 40.08
N ARG A 268 -6.36 1.36 39.45
CA ARG A 268 -5.57 2.42 40.10
C ARG A 268 -5.89 3.80 39.49
N ARG A 269 -6.20 4.77 40.35
CA ARG A 269 -6.24 6.21 40.01
C ARG A 269 -4.84 6.78 40.20
N GLU A 270 -4.18 7.20 39.10
CA GLU A 270 -2.93 7.93 39.18
C GLU A 270 -3.05 9.36 38.62
N SER A 271 -2.19 10.25 39.10
CA SER A 271 -2.17 11.67 38.78
C SER A 271 -1.69 11.93 37.35
N ASN A 272 -2.30 12.93 36.76
CA ASN A 272 -2.11 13.37 35.37
C ASN A 272 -0.86 14.29 35.24
N ASN A 273 0.34 13.76 35.41
CA ASN A 273 1.55 14.52 35.04
C ASN A 273 2.08 13.94 33.71
N GLY A 274 2.06 14.74 32.67
CA GLY A 274 2.68 14.41 31.37
C GLY A 274 4.11 13.94 31.59
N SER A 275 4.34 12.66 31.35
CA SER A 275 5.59 12.04 31.71
C SER A 275 6.61 12.17 30.57
N LYS A 276 7.89 12.23 30.96
CA LYS A 276 9.03 12.19 30.03
C LYS A 276 9.05 10.93 29.18
N LEU A 277 8.43 9.83 29.63
CA LEU A 277 8.38 8.56 28.90
C LEU A 277 7.47 8.65 27.69
N LEU A 278 6.25 9.19 27.85
CA LEU A 278 5.33 9.39 26.72
C LEU A 278 5.92 10.36 25.70
N ALA A 279 6.53 11.46 26.15
CA ALA A 279 7.20 12.42 25.24
C ALA A 279 8.30 11.74 24.43
N LYS A 280 9.12 10.89 25.08
CA LYS A 280 10.16 10.12 24.39
C LYS A 280 9.59 9.10 23.40
N PHE A 281 8.49 8.45 23.76
CA PHE A 281 7.79 7.53 22.87
C PHE A 281 7.28 8.25 21.60
N ILE A 282 6.64 9.41 21.78
CA ILE A 282 6.14 10.25 20.68
C ILE A 282 7.31 10.68 19.79
N GLN A 283 8.42 11.12 20.38
CA GLN A 283 9.62 11.50 19.61
C GLN A 283 10.11 10.37 18.69
N TYR A 284 10.08 9.11 19.13
CA TYR A 284 10.41 7.98 18.27
C TYR A 284 9.41 7.79 17.12
N ILE A 285 8.11 8.02 17.37
CA ILE A 285 7.09 7.90 16.32
C ILE A 285 7.18 9.05 15.31
N GLU A 286 7.54 10.26 15.77
CA GLU A 286 7.74 11.43 14.91
C GLU A 286 9.04 11.34 14.08
N ASP A 287 9.99 10.50 14.49
CA ASP A 287 11.21 10.19 13.74
C ASP A 287 10.95 9.06 12.73
N ASP A 288 10.28 9.38 11.63
CA ASP A 288 9.96 8.46 10.53
C ASP A 288 9.30 7.14 10.98
N PHE A 289 8.37 7.22 11.93
CA PHE A 289 7.70 6.05 12.52
C PHE A 289 8.69 5.00 13.04
N ASN A 290 9.70 5.42 13.78
CA ASN A 290 10.74 4.56 14.35
C ASN A 290 10.16 3.68 15.48
N THR A 291 9.37 2.69 15.10
CA THR A 291 8.63 1.82 16.02
C THR A 291 9.50 0.91 16.87
N PRO A 292 10.70 0.41 16.45
CA PRO A 292 11.48 -0.50 17.29
C PRO A 292 11.88 0.10 18.65
N PRO A 293 12.49 1.28 18.77
CA PRO A 293 12.79 1.86 20.09
C PRO A 293 11.53 2.26 20.86
N ALA A 294 10.46 2.70 20.17
CA ALA A 294 9.17 2.97 20.81
C ALA A 294 8.58 1.69 21.44
N LEU A 295 8.66 0.56 20.75
CA LEU A 295 8.22 -0.73 21.24
C LEU A 295 9.04 -1.20 22.46
N HIS A 296 10.35 -1.03 22.43
CA HIS A 296 11.19 -1.35 23.59
C HIS A 296 10.78 -0.52 24.80
N LEU A 297 10.56 0.79 24.63
CA LEU A 297 10.11 1.66 25.70
C LEU A 297 8.75 1.23 26.27
N LEU A 298 7.80 0.84 25.41
CA LEU A 298 6.50 0.31 25.84
C LEU A 298 6.66 -0.98 26.66
N ILE A 299 7.49 -1.93 26.21
CA ILE A 299 7.73 -3.20 26.90
C ILE A 299 8.37 -2.95 28.27
N ASP A 300 9.36 -2.08 28.37
CA ASP A 300 10.03 -1.75 29.62
C ASP A 300 9.09 -1.04 30.58
N THR A 301 8.23 -0.15 30.08
CA THR A 301 7.19 0.51 30.87
C THR A 301 6.18 -0.52 31.40
N ALA A 302 5.76 -1.48 30.60
CA ALA A 302 4.86 -2.55 31.02
C ALA A 302 5.47 -3.43 32.11
N ARG A 303 6.76 -3.73 32.02
CA ARG A 303 7.48 -4.56 33.02
C ARG A 303 7.74 -3.84 34.34
N SER A 304 7.96 -2.53 34.29
CA SER A 304 8.27 -1.75 35.49
C SER A 304 7.06 -1.48 36.39
N HIS A 305 5.84 -1.58 35.86
CA HIS A 305 4.57 -1.26 36.53
C HIS A 305 4.46 0.16 37.11
N ASN A 306 5.37 1.09 36.76
CA ASN A 306 5.52 2.37 37.42
C ASN A 306 4.90 3.57 36.69
N ALA A 307 4.52 3.46 35.42
CA ALA A 307 4.04 4.58 34.61
C ALA A 307 2.79 4.17 33.79
N VAL A 308 1.75 3.93 34.53
CA VAL A 308 0.50 3.34 34.06
C VAL A 308 -0.22 4.16 32.99
N ASN A 309 -0.32 5.48 33.19
CA ASN A 309 -0.98 6.38 32.23
C ASN A 309 -0.18 6.49 30.93
N ASP A 310 1.15 6.45 31.01
CA ASP A 310 2.00 6.44 29.83
C ASP A 310 1.83 5.14 29.06
N LEU A 311 1.78 3.99 29.75
CA LEU A 311 1.53 2.71 29.13
C LEU A 311 0.19 2.69 28.38
N LYS A 312 -0.88 3.22 28.98
CA LYS A 312 -2.20 3.35 28.32
C LYS A 312 -2.10 4.17 27.04
N ASN A 313 -1.42 5.31 27.09
CA ASN A 313 -1.26 6.18 25.92
C ASN A 313 -0.42 5.52 24.83
N MET A 314 0.69 4.88 25.18
CA MET A 314 1.53 4.13 24.23
C MET A 314 0.78 2.98 23.56
N VAL A 315 0.01 2.21 24.36
CA VAL A 315 -0.88 1.14 23.88
C VAL A 315 -1.90 1.67 22.89
N ASN A 316 -2.55 2.80 23.19
CA ASN A 316 -3.53 3.43 22.32
C ASN A 316 -2.89 3.93 21.01
N ILE A 317 -1.71 4.57 21.07
CA ILE A 317 -0.99 5.04 19.88
C ILE A 317 -0.61 3.86 18.97
N PHE A 318 -0.21 2.74 19.54
CA PHE A 318 0.07 1.52 18.77
C PHE A 318 -1.20 0.77 18.32
N GLY A 319 -2.39 1.22 18.74
CA GLY A 319 -3.66 0.57 18.40
C GLY A 319 -3.80 -0.84 18.98
N LEU A 320 -3.12 -1.11 20.10
CA LEU A 320 -3.28 -2.36 20.84
C LEU A 320 -4.58 -2.33 21.65
N ARG A 321 -5.22 -3.48 21.82
CA ARG A 321 -6.54 -3.60 22.48
C ARG A 321 -6.44 -4.57 23.65
N TYR A 322 -6.65 -4.05 24.86
CA TYR A 322 -6.65 -4.81 26.12
C TYR A 322 -7.90 -4.51 26.94
#